data_9ecf59a90fda7c8fa1cce53350ee72a7
#
_entry.id   9ecf59a90fda7c8fa1cce53350ee72a7
#
_cell.length_a   1.000
_cell.length_b   1.000
_cell.length_c   1.000
_cell.angle_alpha   90.00
_cell.angle_beta   90.00
_cell.angle_gamma   90.00
#
_symmetry.space_group_name_H-M   'P 1'
#
loop_
_entity.id
_entity.type
_entity.pdbx_description
1 polymer ?
#
loop_
_entity_poly.entity_id
_entity_poly.type
_entity_poly.pdbx_seq_one_letter_code
_entity_poly.pdbx_strand_id
1 'polypeptide(L)'
;PAYVQGLSERATGIALKRHPREKFFLATKLSNFSPSTHSHEESLAMYHRSFRDLQVDYIDYLLLHGIGMGGMEALRSRYLDNGMLDFLLKEREAGRIRNLGFSYHGDIEVFDYLLSRHDELKWDFVQIQLNYVDWRHAKEVNTRNTDAEYLYAELVKRNIPAVIMEPLLGGRLSRLNDHLMARLKQRRPQESVASWAFRFAGDRK
;
A
#
# COMPACT_ATOMS: atom_id res chain seq x y z
N PRO A 1 6.63 5.86 8.63
CA PRO A 1 6.77 6.38 10.02
C PRO A 1 6.01 5.55 11.07
N ALA A 2 4.93 4.84 10.72
CA ALA A 2 4.15 4.09 11.72
C ALA A 2 4.82 2.81 12.22
N TYR A 3 5.65 2.19 11.39
CA TYR A 3 6.21 0.86 11.70
C TYR A 3 7.32 0.94 12.74
N VAL A 4 7.22 0.04 13.73
CA VAL A 4 8.20 -0.05 14.84
C VAL A 4 8.40 1.32 15.52
N GLN A 5 7.30 2.04 15.77
CA GLN A 5 7.30 3.38 16.40
C GLN A 5 8.22 4.40 15.69
N GLY A 6 8.28 4.34 14.36
CA GLY A 6 9.12 5.22 13.53
C GLY A 6 10.56 4.74 13.31
N LEU A 7 11.01 3.71 14.00
CA LEU A 7 12.38 3.20 13.86
C LEU A 7 12.66 2.54 12.52
N SER A 8 11.62 2.05 11.82
CA SER A 8 11.77 1.37 10.52
C SER A 8 12.43 2.28 9.48
N GLU A 9 11.97 3.54 9.32
CA GLU A 9 12.54 4.48 8.36
C GLU A 9 14.00 4.81 8.69
N ARG A 10 14.29 5.08 9.96
CA ARG A 10 15.64 5.37 10.43
C ARG A 10 16.60 4.21 10.19
N ALA A 11 16.19 2.97 10.52
CA ALA A 11 17.00 1.77 10.28
C ALA A 11 17.24 1.56 8.77
N THR A 12 16.21 1.76 7.96
CA THR A 12 16.29 1.68 6.50
C THR A 12 17.26 2.72 5.94
N GLY A 13 17.17 3.98 6.37
CA GLY A 13 18.07 5.05 5.94
C GLY A 13 19.54 4.75 6.26
N ILE A 14 19.82 4.26 7.48
CA ILE A 14 21.17 3.85 7.87
C ILE A 14 21.70 2.70 6.99
N ALA A 15 20.86 1.69 6.73
CA ALA A 15 21.23 0.53 5.92
C ALA A 15 21.50 0.92 4.46
N LEU A 16 20.62 1.74 3.87
CA LEU A 16 20.67 2.13 2.47
C LEU A 16 21.76 3.16 2.17
N LYS A 17 22.22 3.93 3.14
CA LYS A 17 23.32 4.91 2.96
C LYS A 17 24.59 4.31 2.36
N ARG A 18 24.78 2.99 2.47
CA ARG A 18 25.93 2.27 1.91
C ARG A 18 25.82 2.01 0.40
N HIS A 19 24.67 2.29 -0.19
CA HIS A 19 24.38 2.03 -1.59
C HIS A 19 24.12 3.34 -2.34
N PRO A 20 24.56 3.46 -3.60
CA PRO A 20 24.17 4.59 -4.46
C PRO A 20 22.66 4.67 -4.57
N ARG A 21 22.10 5.89 -4.43
CA ARG A 21 20.65 6.12 -4.35
C ARG A 21 19.86 5.58 -5.56
N GLU A 22 20.46 5.60 -6.72
CA GLU A 22 19.89 5.12 -7.99
C GLU A 22 19.85 3.58 -8.12
N LYS A 23 20.43 2.84 -7.18
CA LYS A 23 20.46 1.38 -7.20
C LYS A 23 19.28 0.71 -6.50
N PHE A 24 18.39 1.49 -5.87
CA PHE A 24 17.22 0.93 -5.20
C PHE A 24 16.01 1.85 -5.34
N PHE A 25 14.84 1.24 -5.31
CA PHE A 25 13.58 1.94 -5.16
C PHE A 25 13.20 2.01 -3.68
N LEU A 26 12.73 3.17 -3.24
CA LEU A 26 12.34 3.41 -1.86
C LEU A 26 10.85 3.76 -1.79
N ALA A 27 10.12 3.03 -0.94
CA ALA A 27 8.71 3.28 -0.66
C ALA A 27 8.52 3.64 0.81
N THR A 28 7.68 4.63 1.07
CA THR A 28 7.17 4.92 2.42
C THR A 28 5.73 5.42 2.38
N LYS A 29 5.13 5.62 3.56
CA LYS A 29 3.73 5.97 3.70
C LYS A 29 3.55 7.15 4.64
N LEU A 30 2.66 8.08 4.31
CA LEU A 30 2.21 9.11 5.25
C LEU A 30 1.16 8.50 6.20
N SER A 31 1.53 8.30 7.46
CA SER A 31 0.77 7.51 8.44
C SER A 31 0.13 8.38 9.54
N ASN A 32 -0.52 9.46 9.16
CA ASN A 32 -1.19 10.41 10.03
C ASN A 32 -2.53 9.86 10.56
N PHE A 33 -2.50 8.77 11.34
CA PHE A 33 -3.70 8.07 11.84
C PHE A 33 -4.34 8.73 13.06
N SER A 34 -3.53 9.36 13.92
CA SER A 34 -4.04 9.99 15.14
C SER A 34 -4.67 11.34 14.82
N PRO A 35 -5.82 11.70 15.44
CA PRO A 35 -6.39 13.04 15.31
C PRO A 35 -5.40 14.17 15.58
N SER A 36 -4.43 13.97 16.47
CA SER A 36 -3.35 14.92 16.74
C SER A 36 -2.40 15.15 15.55
N THR A 37 -2.43 14.27 14.54
CA THR A 37 -1.60 14.37 13.33
C THR A 37 -2.39 14.77 12.09
N HIS A 38 -3.68 15.13 12.23
CA HIS A 38 -4.53 15.50 11.11
C HIS A 38 -4.34 16.95 10.64
N SER A 39 -3.74 17.83 11.45
CA SER A 39 -3.45 19.19 10.98
C SER A 39 -2.45 19.17 9.81
N HIS A 40 -2.50 20.19 8.97
CA HIS A 40 -1.51 20.35 7.90
C HIS A 40 -0.08 20.35 8.43
N GLU A 41 0.16 21.12 9.48
CA GLU A 41 1.48 21.29 10.10
C GLU A 41 2.04 19.95 10.59
N GLU A 42 1.27 19.16 11.32
CA GLU A 42 1.71 17.87 11.87
C GLU A 42 1.93 16.82 10.78
N SER A 43 1.04 16.77 9.78
CA SER A 43 1.20 15.90 8.61
C SER A 43 2.44 16.28 7.79
N LEU A 44 2.69 17.58 7.61
CA LEU A 44 3.88 18.11 6.94
C LEU A 44 5.17 17.79 7.73
N ALA A 45 5.13 17.93 9.04
CA ALA A 45 6.24 17.56 9.91
C ALA A 45 6.56 16.06 9.81
N MET A 46 5.54 15.20 9.72
CA MET A 46 5.69 13.76 9.51
C MET A 46 6.31 13.47 8.13
N TYR A 47 5.86 14.13 7.08
CA TYR A 47 6.42 14.03 5.73
C TYR A 47 7.92 14.37 5.71
N HIS A 48 8.31 15.50 6.25
CA HIS A 48 9.72 15.91 6.31
C HIS A 48 10.56 15.01 7.22
N ARG A 49 9.97 14.45 8.27
CA ARG A 49 10.65 13.47 9.13
C ARG A 49 11.01 12.20 8.35
N SER A 50 10.13 11.72 7.46
CA SER A 50 10.42 10.55 6.62
C SER A 50 11.65 10.76 5.74
N PHE A 51 11.80 11.91 5.10
CA PHE A 51 13.01 12.23 4.31
C PHE A 51 14.27 12.25 5.16
N ARG A 52 14.19 12.86 6.33
CA ARG A 52 15.30 12.98 7.27
C ARG A 52 15.73 11.61 7.80
N ASP A 53 14.77 10.77 8.20
CA ASP A 53 15.04 9.46 8.78
C ASP A 53 15.53 8.46 7.72
N LEU A 54 15.00 8.54 6.50
CA LEU A 54 15.44 7.75 5.35
C LEU A 54 16.73 8.27 4.72
N GLN A 55 17.17 9.50 5.05
CA GLN A 55 18.39 10.17 4.54
C GLN A 55 18.41 10.27 3.01
N VAL A 56 17.30 10.74 2.40
CA VAL A 56 17.13 10.84 0.94
C VAL A 56 16.53 12.18 0.54
N ASP A 57 16.79 12.60 -0.71
CA ASP A 57 16.25 13.84 -1.29
C ASP A 57 14.96 13.60 -2.10
N TYR A 58 14.68 12.36 -2.47
CA TYR A 58 13.46 11.96 -3.15
C TYR A 58 13.01 10.55 -2.74
N ILE A 59 11.72 10.31 -2.86
CA ILE A 59 11.06 9.02 -2.60
C ILE A 59 10.49 8.49 -3.91
N ASP A 60 10.76 7.21 -4.23
CA ASP A 60 10.25 6.61 -5.47
C ASP A 60 8.75 6.33 -5.40
N TYR A 61 8.25 5.87 -4.24
CA TYR A 61 6.85 5.53 -4.04
C TYR A 61 6.35 6.07 -2.70
N LEU A 62 5.51 7.08 -2.71
CA LEU A 62 4.83 7.57 -1.51
C LEU A 62 3.36 7.15 -1.53
N LEU A 63 2.88 6.62 -0.40
CA LEU A 63 1.49 6.20 -0.25
C LEU A 63 0.77 7.00 0.83
N LEU A 64 -0.47 7.38 0.54
CA LEU A 64 -1.45 7.68 1.59
C LEU A 64 -1.74 6.37 2.34
N HIS A 65 -1.55 6.36 3.67
CA HIS A 65 -1.57 5.11 4.43
C HIS A 65 -2.97 4.74 4.94
N GLY A 66 -3.41 3.49 4.65
CA GLY A 66 -4.63 2.93 5.21
C GLY A 66 -5.88 3.69 4.82
N ILE A 67 -6.01 3.99 3.53
CA ILE A 67 -7.19 4.62 2.95
C ILE A 67 -8.39 3.67 3.09
N GLY A 68 -9.54 4.19 3.48
CA GLY A 68 -10.75 3.43 3.81
C GLY A 68 -10.93 3.17 5.30
N MET A 69 -9.85 3.20 6.10
CA MET A 69 -9.95 3.13 7.56
C MET A 69 -10.57 4.42 8.11
N GLY A 70 -11.73 4.29 8.76
CA GLY A 70 -12.49 5.42 9.31
C GLY A 70 -13.32 6.19 8.28
N GLY A 71 -13.54 5.61 7.10
CA GLY A 71 -14.45 6.12 6.08
C GLY A 71 -14.05 7.46 5.47
N MET A 72 -15.04 8.11 4.85
CA MET A 72 -14.86 9.42 4.19
C MET A 72 -14.47 10.53 5.15
N GLU A 73 -14.92 10.49 6.41
CA GLU A 73 -14.54 11.48 7.43
C GLU A 73 -13.03 11.46 7.69
N ALA A 74 -12.46 10.27 7.86
CA ALA A 74 -11.02 10.12 8.04
C ALA A 74 -10.23 10.54 6.79
N LEU A 75 -10.70 10.23 5.59
CA LEU A 75 -10.08 10.70 4.36
C LEU A 75 -10.04 12.23 4.31
N ARG A 76 -11.18 12.88 4.59
CA ARG A 76 -11.30 14.35 4.60
C ARG A 76 -10.34 14.97 5.60
N SER A 77 -10.41 14.59 6.87
CA SER A 77 -9.60 15.19 7.93
C SER A 77 -8.11 14.97 7.73
N ARG A 78 -7.70 13.83 7.18
CA ARG A 78 -6.29 13.45 7.02
C ARG A 78 -5.63 14.03 5.78
N TYR A 79 -6.38 14.28 4.71
CA TYR A 79 -5.78 14.56 3.41
C TYR A 79 -6.47 15.65 2.60
N LEU A 80 -7.82 15.78 2.66
CA LEU A 80 -8.54 16.71 1.79
C LEU A 80 -8.67 18.08 2.44
N ASP A 81 -9.32 18.15 3.61
CA ASP A 81 -9.69 19.43 4.24
C ASP A 81 -8.48 20.16 4.84
N ASN A 82 -7.41 19.41 5.16
CA ASN A 82 -6.15 19.99 5.64
C ASN A 82 -5.18 20.38 4.52
N GLY A 83 -5.53 20.19 3.24
CA GLY A 83 -4.69 20.55 2.09
C GLY A 83 -3.45 19.66 1.89
N MET A 84 -3.36 18.54 2.62
CA MET A 84 -2.18 17.67 2.53
C MET A 84 -2.10 16.93 1.20
N LEU A 85 -3.24 16.54 0.60
CA LEU A 85 -3.24 15.93 -0.73
C LEU A 85 -2.69 16.89 -1.79
N ASP A 86 -3.13 18.15 -1.79
CA ASP A 86 -2.65 19.17 -2.73
C ASP A 86 -1.14 19.41 -2.58
N PHE A 87 -0.65 19.41 -1.34
CA PHE A 87 0.79 19.48 -1.08
C PHE A 87 1.54 18.30 -1.69
N LEU A 88 1.08 17.06 -1.50
CA LEU A 88 1.74 15.87 -2.04
C LEU A 88 1.72 15.82 -3.57
N LEU A 89 0.66 16.33 -4.21
CA LEU A 89 0.61 16.48 -5.67
C LEU A 89 1.69 17.45 -6.17
N LYS A 90 1.87 18.59 -5.51
CA LYS A 90 2.97 19.53 -5.80
C LYS A 90 4.35 18.94 -5.58
N GLU A 91 4.54 18.13 -4.54
CA GLU A 91 5.78 17.41 -4.28
C GLU A 91 6.10 16.38 -5.39
N ARG A 92 5.06 15.74 -5.95
CA ARG A 92 5.21 14.89 -7.13
C ARG A 92 5.62 15.69 -8.37
N GLU A 93 4.97 16.78 -8.66
CA GLU A 93 5.34 17.70 -9.76
C GLU A 93 6.78 18.22 -9.62
N ALA A 94 7.21 18.50 -8.41
CA ALA A 94 8.57 18.92 -8.09
C ALA A 94 9.62 17.78 -8.13
N GLY A 95 9.19 16.52 -8.34
CA GLY A 95 10.06 15.35 -8.42
C GLY A 95 10.59 14.82 -7.09
N ARG A 96 10.16 15.38 -5.95
CA ARG A 96 10.50 14.83 -4.63
C ARG A 96 9.74 13.54 -4.32
N ILE A 97 8.58 13.37 -4.90
CA ILE A 97 7.84 12.12 -4.97
C ILE A 97 7.80 11.70 -6.43
N ARG A 98 8.33 10.53 -6.78
CA ARG A 98 8.30 10.06 -8.17
C ARG A 98 6.97 9.42 -8.55
N ASN A 99 6.39 8.67 -7.62
CA ASN A 99 5.10 8.02 -7.79
C ASN A 99 4.26 8.21 -6.53
N LEU A 100 3.06 8.76 -6.67
CA LEU A 100 2.11 8.97 -5.58
C LEU A 100 0.95 7.99 -5.71
N GLY A 101 0.67 7.25 -4.64
CA GLY A 101 -0.43 6.30 -4.58
C GLY A 101 -1.03 6.21 -3.19
N PHE A 102 -1.81 5.17 -2.96
CA PHE A 102 -2.35 4.91 -1.63
C PHE A 102 -2.42 3.41 -1.33
N SER A 103 -2.39 3.05 -0.05
CA SER A 103 -2.70 1.70 0.41
C SER A 103 -4.13 1.66 0.92
N TYR A 104 -4.90 0.70 0.43
CA TYR A 104 -6.32 0.59 0.73
C TYR A 104 -6.61 -0.50 1.76
N HIS A 105 -7.44 -0.13 2.76
CA HIS A 105 -8.05 -1.04 3.74
C HIS A 105 -9.37 -0.44 4.25
N GLY A 106 -10.47 -1.18 4.20
CA GLY A 106 -11.70 -0.76 4.85
C GLY A 106 -12.81 -0.35 3.89
N ASP A 107 -13.38 0.83 4.08
CA ASP A 107 -14.62 1.22 3.41
C ASP A 107 -14.46 1.44 1.92
N ILE A 108 -15.23 0.68 1.14
CA ILE A 108 -15.17 0.67 -0.32
C ILE A 108 -15.57 2.02 -0.94
N GLU A 109 -16.46 2.77 -0.29
CA GLU A 109 -16.86 4.11 -0.74
C GLU A 109 -15.67 5.06 -0.89
N VAL A 110 -14.69 4.94 0.01
CA VAL A 110 -13.47 5.78 -0.02
C VAL A 110 -12.57 5.39 -1.20
N PHE A 111 -12.46 4.10 -1.49
CA PHE A 111 -11.73 3.60 -2.64
C PHE A 111 -12.35 4.10 -3.94
N ASP A 112 -13.66 3.90 -4.10
CA ASP A 112 -14.39 4.31 -5.30
C ASP A 112 -14.34 5.83 -5.49
N TYR A 113 -14.46 6.60 -4.41
CA TYR A 113 -14.31 8.06 -4.45
C TYR A 113 -12.94 8.48 -4.99
N LEU A 114 -11.85 7.92 -4.48
CA LEU A 114 -10.49 8.28 -4.98
C LEU A 114 -10.26 7.82 -6.41
N LEU A 115 -10.80 6.68 -6.82
CA LEU A 115 -10.72 6.22 -8.20
C LEU A 115 -11.58 7.06 -9.16
N SER A 116 -12.74 7.56 -8.72
CA SER A 116 -13.56 8.46 -9.54
C SER A 116 -12.84 9.78 -9.86
N ARG A 117 -11.89 10.18 -9.02
CA ARG A 117 -11.05 11.36 -9.22
C ARG A 117 -9.71 11.06 -9.91
N HIS A 118 -9.53 9.88 -10.49
CA HIS A 118 -8.25 9.50 -11.09
C HIS A 118 -7.83 10.43 -12.22
N ASP A 119 -8.75 10.92 -13.03
CA ASP A 119 -8.44 11.86 -14.13
C ASP A 119 -7.82 13.17 -13.65
N GLU A 120 -8.14 13.59 -12.44
CA GLU A 120 -7.58 14.77 -11.79
C GLU A 120 -6.30 14.42 -11.01
N LEU A 121 -6.39 13.39 -10.14
CA LEU A 121 -5.33 13.07 -9.18
C LEU A 121 -4.18 12.26 -9.79
N LYS A 122 -4.42 11.56 -10.90
CA LYS A 122 -3.43 10.77 -11.64
C LYS A 122 -2.65 9.83 -10.72
N TRP A 123 -3.35 8.93 -10.03
CA TRP A 123 -2.71 7.92 -9.18
C TRP A 123 -1.73 7.08 -9.99
N ASP A 124 -0.48 7.06 -9.57
CA ASP A 124 0.58 6.29 -10.25
C ASP A 124 0.48 4.80 -9.95
N PHE A 125 -0.10 4.44 -8.79
CA PHE A 125 -0.34 3.06 -8.36
C PHE A 125 -1.28 3.01 -7.15
N VAL A 126 -1.85 1.83 -6.88
CA VAL A 126 -2.62 1.58 -5.65
C VAL A 126 -2.17 0.26 -5.03
N GLN A 127 -1.93 0.25 -3.72
CA GLN A 127 -1.58 -0.95 -2.98
C GLN A 127 -2.84 -1.60 -2.40
N ILE A 128 -3.13 -2.85 -2.81
CA ILE A 128 -4.28 -3.63 -2.37
C ILE A 128 -3.85 -4.97 -1.77
N GLN A 129 -4.61 -5.44 -0.78
CA GLN A 129 -4.47 -6.80 -0.27
C GLN A 129 -5.00 -7.78 -1.31
N LEU A 130 -4.15 -8.71 -1.78
CA LEU A 130 -4.52 -9.68 -2.80
C LEU A 130 -3.79 -11.00 -2.61
N ASN A 131 -4.55 -12.05 -2.45
CA ASN A 131 -4.14 -13.44 -2.47
C ASN A 131 -5.37 -14.31 -2.85
N TYR A 132 -5.22 -15.62 -2.97
CA TYR A 132 -6.33 -16.47 -3.44
C TYR A 132 -7.49 -16.61 -2.44
N VAL A 133 -7.32 -16.25 -1.17
CA VAL A 133 -8.42 -16.19 -0.19
C VAL A 133 -9.13 -14.84 -0.32
N ASP A 134 -8.39 -13.74 -0.22
CA ASP A 134 -8.95 -12.40 -0.31
C ASP A 134 -9.56 -12.10 -1.68
N TRP A 135 -9.28 -12.91 -2.70
CA TRP A 135 -9.82 -12.73 -4.04
C TRP A 135 -11.36 -12.64 -4.05
N ARG A 136 -12.04 -13.59 -3.33
CA ARG A 136 -13.50 -13.67 -3.22
C ARG A 136 -14.02 -13.94 -1.81
N HIS A 137 -13.16 -13.99 -0.84
CA HIS A 137 -13.48 -14.35 0.55
C HIS A 137 -12.83 -13.40 1.56
N ALA A 138 -12.58 -12.15 1.14
CA ALA A 138 -11.88 -11.18 1.98
C ALA A 138 -12.61 -10.90 3.30
N LYS A 139 -13.95 -10.86 3.29
CA LYS A 139 -14.78 -10.65 4.48
C LYS A 139 -14.71 -11.80 5.49
N GLU A 140 -14.37 -13.02 5.06
CA GLU A 140 -14.17 -14.15 5.97
C GLU A 140 -12.86 -14.01 6.76
N VAL A 141 -11.88 -13.27 6.22
CA VAL A 141 -10.62 -12.94 6.87
C VAL A 141 -10.78 -11.76 7.82
N ASN A 142 -11.42 -10.70 7.34
CA ASN A 142 -11.75 -9.50 8.09
C ASN A 142 -13.01 -8.86 7.49
N THR A 143 -14.03 -8.65 8.31
CA THR A 143 -15.34 -8.13 7.88
C THR A 143 -15.28 -6.74 7.20
N ARG A 144 -14.19 -6.01 7.40
CA ARG A 144 -13.95 -4.70 6.77
C ARG A 144 -13.22 -4.80 5.41
N ASN A 145 -12.74 -5.98 5.04
CA ASN A 145 -12.06 -6.15 3.76
C ASN A 145 -13.06 -6.23 2.61
N THR A 146 -12.63 -5.75 1.46
CA THR A 146 -13.34 -5.91 0.19
C THR A 146 -12.62 -6.95 -0.66
N ASP A 147 -13.38 -7.75 -1.42
CA ASP A 147 -12.83 -8.76 -2.29
C ASP A 147 -11.85 -8.16 -3.31
N ALA A 148 -10.68 -8.77 -3.41
CA ALA A 148 -9.61 -8.28 -4.26
C ALA A 148 -9.95 -8.34 -5.74
N GLU A 149 -10.87 -9.21 -6.15
CA GLU A 149 -11.40 -9.29 -7.52
C GLU A 149 -12.02 -7.96 -7.94
N TYR A 150 -12.85 -7.36 -7.09
CA TYR A 150 -13.44 -6.05 -7.33
C TYR A 150 -12.38 -4.95 -7.39
N LEU A 151 -11.52 -4.88 -6.37
CA LEU A 151 -10.49 -3.85 -6.28
C LEU A 151 -9.57 -3.87 -7.50
N TYR A 152 -9.11 -5.07 -7.87
CA TYR A 152 -8.23 -5.24 -9.02
C TYR A 152 -8.92 -4.87 -10.33
N ALA A 153 -10.18 -5.29 -10.52
CA ALA A 153 -10.95 -4.96 -11.72
C ALA A 153 -11.13 -3.45 -11.90
N GLU A 154 -11.39 -2.72 -10.81
CA GLU A 154 -11.55 -1.26 -10.86
C GLU A 154 -10.24 -0.53 -11.17
N LEU A 155 -9.10 -1.06 -10.73
CA LEU A 155 -7.77 -0.54 -11.09
C LEU A 155 -7.45 -0.79 -12.57
N VAL A 156 -7.70 -2.01 -13.06
CA VAL A 156 -7.49 -2.38 -14.47
C VAL A 156 -8.31 -1.51 -15.41
N LYS A 157 -9.58 -1.26 -15.11
CA LYS A 157 -10.46 -0.37 -15.92
C LYS A 157 -9.86 1.03 -16.12
N ARG A 158 -9.05 1.49 -15.17
CA ARG A 158 -8.45 2.84 -15.18
C ARG A 158 -6.97 2.83 -15.54
N ASN A 159 -6.44 1.66 -15.88
CA ASN A 159 -5.02 1.47 -16.16
C ASN A 159 -4.12 1.93 -14.99
N ILE A 160 -4.56 1.69 -13.75
CA ILE A 160 -3.78 2.00 -12.55
C ILE A 160 -3.03 0.74 -12.11
N PRO A 161 -1.70 0.77 -12.01
CA PRO A 161 -0.91 -0.35 -11.51
C PRO A 161 -1.29 -0.76 -10.09
N ALA A 162 -1.51 -2.06 -9.86
CA ALA A 162 -1.74 -2.62 -8.53
C ALA A 162 -0.42 -3.08 -7.91
N VAL A 163 -0.12 -2.61 -6.69
CA VAL A 163 0.94 -3.15 -5.84
C VAL A 163 0.31 -4.09 -4.82
N ILE A 164 0.73 -5.34 -4.81
CA ILE A 164 0.12 -6.36 -3.98
C ILE A 164 0.74 -6.38 -2.59
N MET A 165 -0.10 -6.28 -1.56
CA MET A 165 0.27 -6.58 -0.18
C MET A 165 -0.42 -7.86 0.30
N GLU A 166 0.12 -8.47 1.35
CA GLU A 166 -0.39 -9.71 1.95
C GLU A 166 -0.52 -10.90 0.97
N PRO A 167 0.42 -11.13 0.03
CA PRO A 167 0.32 -12.25 -0.91
C PRO A 167 0.32 -13.60 -0.21
N LEU A 168 0.83 -13.67 1.02
CA LEU A 168 0.85 -14.85 1.87
C LEU A 168 -0.10 -14.77 3.07
N LEU A 169 -0.95 -13.77 3.15
CA LEU A 169 -1.91 -13.56 4.24
C LEU A 169 -1.22 -13.65 5.63
N GLY A 170 -0.21 -12.79 5.86
CA GLY A 170 0.60 -12.82 7.08
C GLY A 170 1.38 -14.12 7.29
N GLY A 171 1.69 -14.86 6.21
CA GLY A 171 2.37 -16.15 6.25
C GLY A 171 1.43 -17.37 6.35
N ARG A 172 0.13 -17.19 6.56
CA ARG A 172 -0.85 -18.29 6.68
C ARG A 172 -0.89 -19.17 5.43
N LEU A 173 -0.67 -18.59 4.25
CA LEU A 173 -0.70 -19.31 2.98
C LEU A 173 0.63 -20.01 2.63
N SER A 174 1.64 -19.89 3.47
CA SER A 174 2.88 -20.67 3.35
C SER A 174 2.81 -22.01 4.05
N ARG A 175 1.80 -22.22 4.91
CA ARG A 175 1.55 -23.47 5.62
C ARG A 175 0.06 -23.78 5.65
N LEU A 176 -0.38 -24.67 4.78
CA LEU A 176 -1.76 -25.13 4.69
C LEU A 176 -1.93 -26.45 5.47
N ASN A 177 -3.17 -26.94 5.58
CA ASN A 177 -3.42 -28.28 6.13
C ASN A 177 -2.86 -29.38 5.21
N ASP A 178 -2.63 -30.55 5.77
CA ASP A 178 -1.94 -31.68 5.07
C ASP A 178 -2.66 -32.09 3.78
N HIS A 179 -3.99 -32.06 3.78
CA HIS A 179 -4.78 -32.41 2.60
C HIS A 179 -4.52 -31.46 1.43
N LEU A 180 -4.55 -30.15 1.68
CA LEU A 180 -4.27 -29.14 0.66
C LEU A 180 -2.81 -29.17 0.22
N MET A 181 -1.88 -29.34 1.17
CA MET A 181 -0.46 -29.47 0.84
C MET A 181 -0.21 -30.68 -0.06
N ALA A 182 -0.80 -31.83 0.23
CA ALA A 182 -0.68 -33.02 -0.59
C ALA A 182 -1.19 -32.81 -2.02
N ARG A 183 -2.34 -32.14 -2.19
CA ARG A 183 -2.89 -31.80 -3.51
C ARG A 183 -1.98 -30.89 -4.31
N LEU A 184 -1.40 -29.87 -3.69
CA LEU A 184 -0.46 -28.96 -4.34
C LEU A 184 0.83 -29.68 -4.75
N LYS A 185 1.35 -30.53 -3.86
CA LYS A 185 2.55 -31.35 -4.12
C LYS A 185 2.36 -32.40 -5.22
N GLN A 186 1.17 -32.95 -5.38
CA GLN A 186 0.87 -33.83 -6.53
C GLN A 186 1.07 -33.12 -7.88
N ARG A 187 0.77 -31.81 -7.96
CA ARG A 187 0.92 -31.04 -9.20
C ARG A 187 2.37 -30.56 -9.42
N ARG A 188 3.04 -30.14 -8.36
CA ARG A 188 4.40 -29.60 -8.39
C ARG A 188 5.20 -30.05 -7.16
N PRO A 189 5.75 -31.28 -7.17
CA PRO A 189 6.39 -31.90 -6.00
C PRO A 189 7.54 -31.10 -5.39
N GLN A 190 8.30 -30.40 -6.22
CA GLN A 190 9.50 -29.68 -5.80
C GLN A 190 9.21 -28.23 -5.36
N GLU A 191 8.02 -27.71 -5.60
CA GLU A 191 7.72 -26.32 -5.28
C GLU A 191 7.22 -26.16 -3.83
N SER A 192 7.54 -25.04 -3.22
CA SER A 192 7.00 -24.69 -1.91
C SER A 192 5.51 -24.34 -2.00
N VAL A 193 4.77 -24.51 -0.91
CA VAL A 193 3.35 -24.14 -0.85
C VAL A 193 3.18 -22.61 -1.07
N ALA A 194 4.10 -21.80 -0.54
CA ALA A 194 4.08 -20.36 -0.73
C ALA A 194 4.16 -19.93 -2.21
N SER A 195 4.86 -20.72 -3.06
CA SER A 195 4.98 -20.38 -4.49
C SER A 195 3.65 -20.33 -5.22
N TRP A 196 2.64 -21.08 -4.76
CA TRP A 196 1.31 -21.05 -5.35
C TRP A 196 0.60 -19.72 -5.10
N ALA A 197 0.76 -19.14 -3.90
CA ALA A 197 0.20 -17.82 -3.62
C ALA A 197 0.89 -16.72 -4.44
N PHE A 198 2.21 -16.77 -4.59
CA PHE A 198 2.92 -15.84 -5.47
C PHE A 198 2.55 -15.98 -6.94
N ARG A 199 2.37 -17.23 -7.44
CA ARG A 199 1.88 -17.45 -8.82
C ARG A 199 0.48 -16.88 -9.00
N PHE A 200 -0.42 -17.13 -8.05
CA PHE A 200 -1.76 -16.57 -8.10
C PHE A 200 -1.73 -15.04 -8.18
N ALA A 201 -0.91 -14.40 -7.35
CA ALA A 201 -0.77 -12.95 -7.36
C ALA A 201 -0.12 -12.43 -8.66
N GLY A 202 0.91 -13.12 -9.17
CA GLY A 202 1.66 -12.70 -10.36
C GLY A 202 1.02 -13.03 -11.70
N ASP A 203 -0.01 -13.88 -11.74
CA ASP A 203 -0.72 -14.27 -12.97
C ASP A 203 -1.84 -13.27 -13.36
N ARG A 204 -1.95 -12.16 -12.67
CA ARG A 204 -2.90 -11.08 -12.96
C ARG A 204 -2.28 -10.13 -14.00
N LYS A 205 -2.91 -10.11 -15.18
CA LYS A 205 -2.52 -9.24 -16.32
C LYS A 205 -3.53 -8.11 -16.48
#